data_6a44c77864874fad6b9346de353ef3ec
#
_entry.id   6a44c77864874fad6b9346de353ef3ec
#
_cell.length_a   1.000
_cell.length_b   1.000
_cell.length_c   1.000
_cell.angle_alpha   90.00
_cell.angle_beta   90.00
_cell.angle_gamma   90.00
#
_symmetry.space_group_name_H-M   'P 1'
#
loop_
_entity.id
_entity.type
_entity.pdbx_description
1 polymer ?
#
loop_
_entity_poly.entity_id
_entity_poly.type
_entity_poly.pdbx_seq_one_letter_code
_entity_poly.pdbx_strand_id
1 'polypeptide(L)'
;MTNEKLPKWDLESIYPSVTSPSFEDDINSIYKKAEELKSKSADKNSSILSILSLYDELADIVENVGSYVYTSFSVNTTDRDVLAAMGKAEKAQTAASDASTVMVHYLSQRTDEFSSPELEPYALFLKEVKTEAEHMMSLEEEALANEMLQVSASAWSRLQESVTASIHDGDKTLTQLRGLAMDSDRSVRKDAYEREVKILADNKTAIAAALNGVKGTALLLEKRRE
;
A
#
# COMPACT_ATOMS: atom_id res chain seq x y z
N MET A 1 31.22 -21.73 12.09
CA MET A 1 30.25 -20.72 11.60
C MET A 1 30.41 -19.53 12.53
N THR A 2 30.95 -18.43 12.00
CA THR A 2 31.11 -17.18 12.74
C THR A 2 29.71 -16.65 13.08
N ASN A 3 29.48 -16.40 14.36
CA ASN A 3 28.24 -15.87 14.90
C ASN A 3 28.22 -14.34 14.63
N GLU A 4 28.35 -13.95 13.37
CA GLU A 4 28.26 -12.53 12.98
C GLU A 4 26.79 -12.11 13.16
N LYS A 5 26.58 -11.15 14.05
CA LYS A 5 25.29 -10.48 14.16
C LYS A 5 25.00 -9.81 12.82
N LEU A 6 23.91 -10.24 12.17
CA LEU A 6 23.42 -9.56 10.97
C LEU A 6 23.18 -8.07 11.26
N PRO A 7 23.54 -7.16 10.35
CA PRO A 7 23.26 -5.75 10.52
C PRO A 7 21.74 -5.55 10.64
N LYS A 8 21.35 -4.63 11.51
CA LYS A 8 19.96 -4.18 11.64
C LYS A 8 19.84 -2.77 11.07
N TRP A 9 18.78 -2.51 10.34
CA TRP A 9 18.43 -1.17 9.91
C TRP A 9 18.01 -0.35 11.13
N ASP A 10 18.49 0.86 11.22
CA ASP A 10 18.04 1.85 12.19
C ASP A 10 16.89 2.65 11.56
N LEU A 11 15.68 2.38 12.01
CA LEU A 11 14.47 3.08 11.57
C LEU A 11 14.03 4.16 12.56
N GLU A 12 14.75 4.33 13.70
CA GLU A 12 14.40 5.32 14.72
C GLU A 12 14.57 6.76 14.20
N SER A 13 15.34 6.93 13.11
CA SER A 13 15.45 8.21 12.40
C SER A 13 14.14 8.66 11.72
N ILE A 14 13.22 7.73 11.44
CA ILE A 14 11.89 8.02 10.87
C ILE A 14 10.91 8.18 12.03
N TYR A 15 10.71 7.12 12.81
CA TYR A 15 9.91 7.14 14.04
C TYR A 15 10.58 6.31 15.13
N PRO A 16 10.58 6.76 16.41
CA PRO A 16 11.11 6.00 17.51
C PRO A 16 10.46 4.63 17.71
N SER A 17 9.16 4.53 17.41
CA SER A 17 8.38 3.27 17.39
C SER A 17 7.07 3.47 16.69
N VAL A 18 6.38 2.36 16.34
CA VAL A 18 5.01 2.35 15.78
C VAL A 18 3.94 2.85 16.78
N THR A 19 4.31 3.09 18.03
CA THR A 19 3.45 3.64 19.09
C THR A 19 3.94 5.00 19.58
N SER A 20 4.94 5.59 18.92
CA SER A 20 5.50 6.89 19.33
C SER A 20 4.49 8.03 19.05
N PRO A 21 4.54 9.12 19.84
CA PRO A 21 3.72 10.30 19.58
C PRO A 21 3.88 10.84 18.15
N SER A 22 5.10 10.89 17.62
CA SER A 22 5.34 11.38 16.25
C SER A 22 4.65 10.52 15.18
N PHE A 23 4.60 9.20 15.36
CA PHE A 23 3.85 8.32 14.47
C PHE A 23 2.34 8.59 14.54
N GLU A 24 1.78 8.72 15.74
CA GLU A 24 0.36 9.04 15.92
C GLU A 24 0.01 10.44 15.40
N ASP A 25 0.90 11.41 15.55
CA ASP A 25 0.73 12.78 15.02
C ASP A 25 0.67 12.76 13.49
N ASP A 26 1.49 11.94 12.81
CA ASP A 26 1.46 11.82 11.36
C ASP A 26 0.20 11.06 10.88
N ILE A 27 -0.24 10.00 11.58
CA ILE A 27 -1.56 9.38 11.31
C ILE A 27 -2.69 10.42 11.38
N ASN A 28 -2.70 11.26 12.41
CA ASN A 28 -3.71 12.32 12.57
C ASN A 28 -3.56 13.40 11.48
N SER A 29 -2.34 13.71 11.07
CA SER A 29 -2.04 14.68 10.00
C SER A 29 -2.57 14.20 8.66
N ILE A 30 -2.50 12.89 8.36
CA ILE A 30 -3.11 12.31 7.15
C ILE A 30 -4.61 12.59 7.12
N TYR A 31 -5.34 12.29 8.19
CA TYR A 31 -6.78 12.56 8.24
C TYR A 31 -7.09 14.05 8.06
N LYS A 32 -6.35 14.93 8.76
CA LYS A 32 -6.56 16.38 8.68
C LYS A 32 -6.33 16.90 7.25
N LYS A 33 -5.20 16.50 6.62
CA LYS A 33 -4.85 16.92 5.26
C LYS A 33 -5.81 16.34 4.22
N ALA A 34 -6.28 15.10 4.40
CA ALA A 34 -7.29 14.50 3.54
C ALA A 34 -8.60 15.29 3.56
N GLU A 35 -9.09 15.68 4.74
CA GLU A 35 -10.28 16.53 4.85
C GLU A 35 -10.06 17.93 4.28
N GLU A 36 -8.88 18.54 4.47
CA GLU A 36 -8.53 19.82 3.86
C GLU A 36 -8.50 19.71 2.34
N LEU A 37 -7.92 18.64 1.79
CA LEU A 37 -7.85 18.37 0.35
C LEU A 37 -9.26 18.23 -0.24
N LYS A 38 -10.15 17.47 0.39
CA LYS A 38 -11.56 17.37 -0.02
C LYS A 38 -12.25 18.73 -0.01
N SER A 39 -12.08 19.49 1.07
CA SER A 39 -12.69 20.82 1.21
C SER A 39 -12.22 21.79 0.15
N LYS A 40 -10.91 21.85 -0.12
CA LYS A 40 -10.34 22.69 -1.18
C LYS A 40 -10.78 22.27 -2.56
N SER A 41 -10.87 20.97 -2.83
CA SER A 41 -11.34 20.41 -4.09
C SER A 41 -12.85 20.63 -4.32
N ALA A 42 -13.62 20.88 -3.27
CA ALA A 42 -15.03 21.27 -3.39
C ALA A 42 -15.23 22.78 -3.66
N ASP A 43 -14.22 23.60 -3.36
CA ASP A 43 -14.28 25.06 -3.61
C ASP A 43 -13.78 25.38 -5.03
N LYS A 44 -14.70 25.83 -5.89
CA LYS A 44 -14.41 26.19 -7.28
C LYS A 44 -13.39 27.34 -7.42
N ASN A 45 -13.13 28.11 -6.38
CA ASN A 45 -12.16 29.20 -6.38
C ASN A 45 -10.75 28.77 -5.95
N SER A 46 -10.57 27.53 -5.51
CA SER A 46 -9.25 27.03 -5.14
C SER A 46 -8.33 26.97 -6.35
N SER A 47 -7.06 27.38 -6.19
CA SER A 47 -6.08 27.25 -7.26
C SER A 47 -5.61 25.80 -7.38
N ILE A 48 -5.41 25.32 -8.61
CA ILE A 48 -4.90 23.98 -8.89
C ILE A 48 -3.55 23.77 -8.18
N LEU A 49 -2.65 24.75 -8.26
CA LEU A 49 -1.34 24.66 -7.61
C LEU A 49 -1.45 24.47 -6.10
N SER A 50 -2.38 25.16 -5.43
CA SER A 50 -2.57 25.00 -3.97
C SER A 50 -3.11 23.63 -3.57
N ILE A 51 -3.90 23.02 -4.45
CA ILE A 51 -4.43 21.67 -4.27
C ILE A 51 -3.33 20.64 -4.47
N LEU A 52 -2.53 20.78 -5.54
CA LEU A 52 -1.41 19.87 -5.82
C LEU A 52 -0.34 19.93 -4.72
N SER A 53 0.00 21.14 -4.22
CA SER A 53 0.94 21.27 -3.10
C SER A 53 0.44 20.58 -1.83
N LEU A 54 -0.86 20.67 -1.53
CA LEU A 54 -1.45 19.97 -0.39
C LEU A 54 -1.48 18.45 -0.61
N TYR A 55 -1.71 18.02 -1.85
CA TYR A 55 -1.65 16.61 -2.22
C TYR A 55 -0.24 16.05 -2.04
N ASP A 56 0.81 16.75 -2.47
CA ASP A 56 2.20 16.35 -2.27
C ASP A 56 2.51 16.19 -0.77
N GLU A 57 2.12 17.18 0.06
CA GLU A 57 2.30 17.09 1.50
C GLU A 57 1.57 15.90 2.13
N LEU A 58 0.38 15.57 1.64
CA LEU A 58 -0.38 14.40 2.08
C LEU A 58 0.31 13.11 1.64
N ALA A 59 0.74 13.04 0.38
CA ALA A 59 1.39 11.87 -0.19
C ALA A 59 2.69 11.54 0.53
N ASP A 60 3.51 12.54 0.86
CA ASP A 60 4.77 12.36 1.60
C ASP A 60 4.54 11.72 2.97
N ILE A 61 3.53 12.18 3.72
CA ILE A 61 3.23 11.61 5.04
C ILE A 61 2.68 10.18 4.91
N VAL A 62 1.80 9.94 3.95
CA VAL A 62 1.22 8.62 3.68
C VAL A 62 2.33 7.62 3.32
N GLU A 63 3.26 8.01 2.45
CA GLU A 63 4.39 7.16 2.04
C GLU A 63 5.32 6.86 3.21
N ASN A 64 5.68 7.86 4.02
CA ASN A 64 6.53 7.68 5.18
C ASN A 64 5.93 6.73 6.21
N VAL A 65 4.65 6.94 6.57
CA VAL A 65 3.91 6.07 7.50
C VAL A 65 3.81 4.65 6.95
N GLY A 66 3.40 4.51 5.68
CA GLY A 66 3.21 3.21 5.03
C GLY A 66 4.51 2.41 4.95
N SER A 67 5.57 3.03 4.46
CA SER A 67 6.89 2.41 4.31
C SER A 67 7.49 2.01 5.66
N TYR A 68 7.37 2.85 6.69
CA TYR A 68 7.84 2.54 8.03
C TYR A 68 7.12 1.33 8.64
N VAL A 69 5.79 1.33 8.59
CA VAL A 69 4.97 0.23 9.14
C VAL A 69 5.22 -1.07 8.39
N TYR A 70 5.27 -1.02 7.04
CA TYR A 70 5.54 -2.21 6.22
C TYR A 70 6.93 -2.79 6.49
N THR A 71 7.95 -1.94 6.63
CA THR A 71 9.32 -2.38 6.96
C THR A 71 9.37 -3.01 8.34
N SER A 72 8.69 -2.41 9.34
CA SER A 72 8.58 -2.97 10.69
C SER A 72 7.87 -4.33 10.69
N PHE A 73 6.79 -4.46 9.93
CA PHE A 73 6.06 -5.73 9.74
C PHE A 73 6.94 -6.80 9.09
N SER A 74 7.73 -6.45 8.08
CA SER A 74 8.60 -7.38 7.35
C SER A 74 9.67 -8.02 8.26
N VAL A 75 10.06 -7.33 9.33
CA VAL A 75 11.04 -7.84 10.32
C VAL A 75 10.37 -8.74 11.36
N ASN A 76 9.13 -8.43 11.78
CA ASN A 76 8.39 -9.20 12.77
C ASN A 76 6.89 -9.20 12.47
N THR A 77 6.44 -10.18 11.69
CA THR A 77 5.04 -10.33 11.23
C THR A 77 4.05 -10.70 12.33
N THR A 78 4.52 -11.02 13.54
CA THR A 78 3.68 -11.43 14.68
C THR A 78 3.60 -10.39 15.78
N ASP A 79 4.28 -9.26 15.63
CA ASP A 79 4.26 -8.17 16.60
C ASP A 79 2.90 -7.49 16.62
N ARG A 80 2.26 -7.50 17.80
CA ARG A 80 0.89 -6.97 17.96
C ARG A 80 0.79 -5.46 17.76
N ASP A 81 1.81 -4.72 18.19
CA ASP A 81 1.83 -3.26 18.06
C ASP A 81 2.02 -2.87 16.60
N VAL A 82 2.88 -3.59 15.87
CA VAL A 82 3.07 -3.40 14.43
C VAL A 82 1.79 -3.74 13.64
N LEU A 83 1.11 -4.85 13.98
CA LEU A 83 -0.16 -5.22 13.35
C LEU A 83 -1.26 -4.19 13.61
N ALA A 84 -1.31 -3.63 14.83
CA ALA A 84 -2.25 -2.56 15.16
C ALA A 84 -1.93 -1.27 14.39
N ALA A 85 -0.65 -0.92 14.26
CA ALA A 85 -0.20 0.23 13.48
C ALA A 85 -0.51 0.08 11.98
N MET A 86 -0.35 -1.13 11.41
CA MET A 86 -0.80 -1.43 10.04
C MET A 86 -2.28 -1.10 9.85
N GLY A 87 -3.14 -1.56 10.75
CA GLY A 87 -4.57 -1.28 10.66
C GLY A 87 -4.91 0.21 10.76
N LYS A 88 -4.13 1.00 11.52
CA LYS A 88 -4.28 2.47 11.56
C LYS A 88 -3.80 3.10 10.24
N ALA A 89 -2.64 2.70 9.74
CA ALA A 89 -2.07 3.21 8.49
C ALA A 89 -2.99 2.91 7.29
N GLU A 90 -3.54 1.70 7.19
CA GLU A 90 -4.49 1.32 6.14
C GLU A 90 -5.77 2.19 6.16
N LYS A 91 -6.31 2.49 7.34
CA LYS A 91 -7.47 3.38 7.46
C LYS A 91 -7.14 4.81 7.05
N ALA A 92 -5.98 5.32 7.47
CA ALA A 92 -5.51 6.65 7.08
C ALA A 92 -5.26 6.72 5.55
N GLN A 93 -4.66 5.69 4.97
CA GLN A 93 -4.50 5.53 3.51
C GLN A 93 -5.85 5.57 2.78
N THR A 94 -6.88 4.92 3.31
CA THR A 94 -8.23 4.97 2.72
C THR A 94 -8.77 6.39 2.70
N ALA A 95 -8.62 7.14 3.80
CA ALA A 95 -9.05 8.54 3.85
C ALA A 95 -8.29 9.42 2.84
N ALA A 96 -6.99 9.17 2.66
CA ALA A 96 -6.17 9.85 1.66
C ALA A 96 -6.61 9.49 0.22
N SER A 97 -6.89 8.20 -0.06
CA SER A 97 -7.43 7.74 -1.35
C SER A 97 -8.77 8.41 -1.68
N ASP A 98 -9.67 8.51 -0.73
CA ASP A 98 -10.96 9.20 -0.93
C ASP A 98 -10.75 10.68 -1.26
N ALA A 99 -9.81 11.34 -0.58
CA ALA A 99 -9.49 12.73 -0.86
C ALA A 99 -8.87 12.90 -2.26
N SER A 100 -7.99 11.98 -2.67
CA SER A 100 -7.41 11.95 -4.02
C SER A 100 -8.48 11.76 -5.10
N THR A 101 -9.46 10.89 -4.87
CA THR A 101 -10.58 10.67 -5.78
C THR A 101 -11.38 11.96 -6.00
N VAL A 102 -11.68 12.71 -4.92
CA VAL A 102 -12.36 14.01 -5.02
C VAL A 102 -11.49 15.04 -5.77
N MET A 103 -10.19 15.06 -5.50
CA MET A 103 -9.23 15.92 -6.20
C MET A 103 -9.18 15.61 -7.70
N VAL A 104 -9.04 14.34 -8.08
CA VAL A 104 -9.02 13.93 -9.51
C VAL A 104 -10.31 14.35 -10.22
N HIS A 105 -11.45 14.15 -9.60
CA HIS A 105 -12.73 14.62 -10.14
C HIS A 105 -12.78 16.15 -10.29
N TYR A 106 -12.30 16.91 -9.32
CA TYR A 106 -12.21 18.37 -9.42
C TYR A 106 -11.28 18.81 -10.55
N LEU A 107 -10.09 18.21 -10.63
CA LEU A 107 -9.11 18.52 -11.67
C LEU A 107 -9.61 18.17 -13.08
N SER A 108 -10.36 17.08 -13.23
CA SER A 108 -10.93 16.65 -14.52
C SER A 108 -11.86 17.68 -15.14
N GLN A 109 -12.49 18.52 -14.33
CA GLN A 109 -13.39 19.59 -14.79
C GLN A 109 -12.65 20.87 -15.21
N ARG A 110 -11.32 20.93 -15.03
CA ARG A 110 -10.49 22.12 -15.25
C ARG A 110 -9.26 21.85 -16.14
N THR A 111 -9.37 20.89 -17.04
CA THR A 111 -8.26 20.45 -17.91
C THR A 111 -7.71 21.58 -18.81
N ASP A 112 -8.51 22.59 -19.12
CA ASP A 112 -8.10 23.75 -19.91
C ASP A 112 -7.03 24.61 -19.18
N GLU A 113 -6.96 24.54 -17.84
CA GLU A 113 -6.01 25.27 -17.02
C GLU A 113 -4.65 24.54 -16.90
N PHE A 114 -4.55 23.27 -17.29
CA PHE A 114 -3.34 22.44 -17.13
C PHE A 114 -2.12 22.95 -17.90
N SER A 115 -2.32 23.82 -18.90
CA SER A 115 -1.26 24.45 -19.68
C SER A 115 -0.68 25.71 -19.02
N SER A 116 -1.11 26.05 -17.81
CA SER A 116 -0.58 27.20 -17.08
C SER A 116 0.91 26.99 -16.75
N PRO A 117 1.78 28.02 -16.97
CA PRO A 117 3.22 27.88 -16.71
C PRO A 117 3.57 27.47 -15.27
N GLU A 118 2.76 27.84 -14.29
CA GLU A 118 2.96 27.50 -12.88
C GLU A 118 2.73 26.00 -12.60
N LEU A 119 2.02 25.28 -13.49
CA LEU A 119 1.71 23.86 -13.39
C LEU A 119 2.69 22.98 -14.19
N GLU A 120 3.67 23.56 -14.84
CA GLU A 120 4.66 22.83 -15.64
C GLU A 120 5.35 21.68 -14.86
N PRO A 121 5.74 21.85 -13.58
CA PRO A 121 6.31 20.76 -12.79
C PRO A 121 5.37 19.54 -12.63
N TYR A 122 4.07 19.75 -12.75
CA TYR A 122 3.03 18.73 -12.62
C TYR A 122 2.48 18.22 -13.96
N ALA A 123 3.06 18.61 -15.09
CA ALA A 123 2.49 18.35 -16.42
C ALA A 123 2.26 16.85 -16.70
N LEU A 124 3.18 15.97 -16.26
CA LEU A 124 3.02 14.52 -16.39
C LEU A 124 1.88 14.01 -15.51
N PHE A 125 1.88 14.39 -14.25
CA PHE A 125 0.82 14.00 -13.30
C PHE A 125 -0.56 14.46 -13.77
N LEU A 126 -0.71 15.70 -14.22
CA LEU A 126 -1.97 16.22 -14.74
C LEU A 126 -2.44 15.52 -16.00
N LYS A 127 -1.52 15.03 -16.84
CA LYS A 127 -1.86 14.19 -17.99
C LYS A 127 -2.42 12.83 -17.53
N GLU A 128 -1.82 12.22 -16.50
CA GLU A 128 -2.31 10.96 -15.92
C GLU A 128 -3.67 11.16 -15.27
N VAL A 129 -3.85 12.22 -14.47
CA VAL A 129 -5.14 12.61 -13.88
C VAL A 129 -6.25 12.72 -14.93
N LYS A 130 -5.94 13.33 -16.08
CA LYS A 130 -6.91 13.44 -17.18
C LYS A 130 -7.32 12.06 -17.70
N THR A 131 -6.36 11.16 -17.90
CA THR A 131 -6.63 9.78 -18.37
C THR A 131 -7.41 8.99 -17.32
N GLU A 132 -7.03 9.10 -16.04
CA GLU A 132 -7.74 8.43 -14.95
C GLU A 132 -9.20 8.88 -14.85
N ALA A 133 -9.44 10.18 -14.97
CA ALA A 133 -10.78 10.74 -14.90
C ALA A 133 -11.72 10.25 -16.02
N GLU A 134 -11.19 9.88 -17.19
CA GLU A 134 -11.97 9.29 -18.30
C GLU A 134 -12.53 7.91 -17.95
N HIS A 135 -11.94 7.24 -16.94
CA HIS A 135 -12.29 5.89 -16.51
C HIS A 135 -12.87 5.82 -15.10
N MET A 136 -13.12 6.96 -14.46
CA MET A 136 -13.71 6.98 -13.11
C MET A 136 -15.20 6.61 -13.13
N MET A 137 -15.62 5.87 -12.12
CA MET A 137 -17.03 5.72 -11.74
C MET A 137 -17.55 7.04 -11.11
N SER A 138 -18.81 7.06 -10.66
CA SER A 138 -19.29 8.18 -9.85
C SER A 138 -18.50 8.31 -8.52
N LEU A 139 -18.47 9.51 -7.95
CA LEU A 139 -17.75 9.74 -6.67
C LEU A 139 -18.24 8.83 -5.55
N GLU A 140 -19.54 8.56 -5.48
CA GLU A 140 -20.13 7.67 -4.50
C GLU A 140 -19.69 6.20 -4.73
N GLU A 141 -19.59 5.77 -5.98
CA GLU A 141 -19.13 4.42 -6.32
C GLU A 141 -17.63 4.26 -6.05
N GLU A 142 -16.80 5.27 -6.36
CA GLU A 142 -15.36 5.25 -6.04
C GLU A 142 -15.11 5.24 -4.52
N ALA A 143 -15.85 6.04 -3.76
CA ALA A 143 -15.76 6.03 -2.29
C ALA A 143 -16.13 4.65 -1.72
N LEU A 144 -17.23 4.06 -2.19
CA LEU A 144 -17.63 2.70 -1.80
C LEU A 144 -16.57 1.66 -2.21
N ALA A 145 -15.98 1.78 -3.41
CA ALA A 145 -14.93 0.88 -3.88
C ALA A 145 -13.69 0.96 -2.98
N ASN A 146 -13.26 2.15 -2.57
CA ASN A 146 -12.14 2.36 -1.67
C ASN A 146 -12.36 1.69 -0.31
N GLU A 147 -13.56 1.85 0.28
CA GLU A 147 -13.92 1.16 1.53
C GLU A 147 -13.93 -0.37 1.35
N MET A 148 -14.51 -0.86 0.26
CA MET A 148 -14.60 -2.30 -0.03
C MET A 148 -13.23 -2.93 -0.30
N LEU A 149 -12.25 -2.21 -0.85
CA LEU A 149 -10.90 -2.71 -1.08
C LEU A 149 -10.24 -3.21 0.21
N GLN A 150 -10.51 -2.58 1.36
CA GLN A 150 -9.96 -2.99 2.65
C GLN A 150 -10.40 -4.39 3.08
N VAL A 151 -11.66 -4.76 2.81
CA VAL A 151 -12.25 -6.05 3.18
C VAL A 151 -12.25 -7.06 2.02
N SER A 152 -11.81 -6.66 0.85
CA SER A 152 -11.66 -7.51 -0.34
C SER A 152 -10.20 -7.73 -0.72
N ALA A 153 -9.64 -7.01 -1.69
CA ALA A 153 -8.28 -7.26 -2.19
C ALA A 153 -7.22 -7.19 -1.09
N SER A 154 -7.26 -6.16 -0.22
CA SER A 154 -6.30 -6.03 0.88
C SER A 154 -6.40 -7.17 1.89
N ALA A 155 -7.62 -7.60 2.22
CA ALA A 155 -7.83 -8.74 3.13
C ALA A 155 -7.29 -10.06 2.54
N TRP A 156 -7.48 -10.29 1.24
CA TRP A 156 -6.94 -11.45 0.54
C TRP A 156 -5.42 -11.42 0.45
N SER A 157 -4.82 -10.25 0.22
CA SER A 157 -3.36 -10.08 0.24
C SER A 157 -2.78 -10.40 1.62
N ARG A 158 -3.39 -9.87 2.69
CA ARG A 158 -2.99 -10.19 4.08
C ARG A 158 -3.14 -11.68 4.41
N LEU A 159 -4.17 -12.34 3.89
CA LEU A 159 -4.30 -13.80 4.06
C LEU A 159 -3.12 -14.54 3.43
N GLN A 160 -2.74 -14.17 2.20
CA GLN A 160 -1.60 -14.78 1.50
C GLN A 160 -0.30 -14.57 2.29
N GLU A 161 -0.05 -13.35 2.75
CA GLU A 161 1.12 -12.99 3.58
C GLU A 161 1.15 -13.82 4.88
N SER A 162 0.02 -13.89 5.59
CA SER A 162 -0.09 -14.65 6.84
C SER A 162 0.13 -16.14 6.63
N VAL A 163 -0.45 -16.71 5.57
CA VAL A 163 -0.25 -18.11 5.22
C VAL A 163 1.22 -18.39 4.92
N THR A 164 1.85 -17.58 4.05
CA THR A 164 3.26 -17.78 3.68
C THR A 164 4.22 -17.55 4.85
N ALA A 165 3.93 -16.61 5.73
CA ALA A 165 4.72 -16.37 6.94
C ALA A 165 4.60 -17.51 7.97
N SER A 166 3.45 -18.19 8.03
CA SER A 166 3.19 -19.29 8.97
C SER A 166 3.71 -20.66 8.49
N ILE A 167 4.05 -20.78 7.21
CA ILE A 167 4.53 -22.05 6.63
C ILE A 167 5.95 -22.35 7.09
N HIS A 168 6.13 -23.53 7.67
CA HIS A 168 7.43 -24.06 8.08
C HIS A 168 7.62 -25.48 7.56
N ASP A 169 8.86 -25.82 7.23
CA ASP A 169 9.29 -27.18 6.98
C ASP A 169 10.39 -27.54 7.97
N GLY A 170 10.00 -28.23 9.05
CA GLY A 170 10.84 -28.45 10.21
C GLY A 170 11.19 -27.13 10.90
N ASP A 171 12.47 -26.81 10.93
CA ASP A 171 13.03 -25.58 11.53
C ASP A 171 13.14 -24.39 10.56
N LYS A 172 12.77 -24.58 9.29
CA LYS A 172 12.95 -23.55 8.22
C LYS A 172 11.63 -22.94 7.80
N THR A 173 11.65 -21.62 7.69
CA THR A 173 10.57 -20.85 7.04
C THR A 173 10.63 -20.99 5.52
N LEU A 174 9.54 -20.67 4.82
CA LEU A 174 9.50 -20.61 3.37
C LEU A 174 10.61 -19.70 2.79
N THR A 175 10.83 -18.55 3.40
CA THR A 175 11.88 -17.61 3.00
C THR A 175 13.29 -18.19 3.16
N GLN A 176 13.53 -18.95 4.22
CA GLN A 176 14.81 -19.63 4.43
C GLN A 176 15.05 -20.74 3.41
N LEU A 177 14.00 -21.50 3.02
CA LEU A 177 14.10 -22.49 1.94
C LEU A 177 14.44 -21.82 0.60
N ARG A 178 13.79 -20.70 0.28
CA ARG A 178 14.10 -19.90 -0.93
C ARG A 178 15.52 -19.37 -0.92
N GLY A 179 16.03 -18.94 0.23
CA GLY A 179 17.43 -18.52 0.38
C GLY A 179 18.43 -19.59 -0.01
N LEU A 180 18.11 -20.86 0.23
CA LEU A 180 18.97 -22.00 -0.18
C LEU A 180 19.06 -22.21 -1.69
N ALA A 181 18.22 -21.55 -2.50
CA ALA A 181 18.36 -21.56 -3.96
C ALA A 181 19.68 -20.94 -4.44
N MET A 182 20.37 -20.17 -3.59
CA MET A 182 21.67 -19.55 -3.86
C MET A 182 22.85 -20.37 -3.31
N ASP A 183 22.62 -21.54 -2.70
CA ASP A 183 23.67 -22.39 -2.17
C ASP A 183 24.62 -22.86 -3.30
N SER A 184 25.92 -22.99 -3.00
CA SER A 184 26.91 -23.47 -3.96
C SER A 184 26.69 -24.95 -4.33
N ASP A 185 26.19 -25.77 -3.39
CA ASP A 185 25.90 -27.19 -3.60
C ASP A 185 24.54 -27.36 -4.32
N ARG A 186 24.58 -27.99 -5.49
CA ARG A 186 23.37 -28.30 -6.26
C ARG A 186 22.41 -29.22 -5.55
N SER A 187 22.90 -30.12 -4.70
CA SER A 187 22.05 -31.06 -3.97
C SER A 187 21.22 -30.33 -2.90
N VAL A 188 21.80 -29.33 -2.24
CA VAL A 188 21.13 -28.43 -1.29
C VAL A 188 20.05 -27.61 -1.99
N ARG A 189 20.38 -27.01 -3.15
CA ARG A 189 19.39 -26.26 -3.93
C ARG A 189 18.21 -27.11 -4.36
N LYS A 190 18.48 -28.35 -4.81
CA LYS A 190 17.44 -29.28 -5.26
C LYS A 190 16.53 -29.70 -4.11
N ASP A 191 17.10 -30.10 -2.97
CA ASP A 191 16.33 -30.48 -1.78
C ASP A 191 15.43 -29.32 -1.31
N ALA A 192 15.97 -28.12 -1.21
CA ALA A 192 15.22 -26.93 -0.83
C ALA A 192 14.04 -26.65 -1.77
N TYR A 193 14.25 -26.76 -3.08
CA TYR A 193 13.20 -26.61 -4.09
C TYR A 193 12.10 -27.66 -3.96
N GLU A 194 12.45 -28.92 -3.81
CA GLU A 194 11.46 -30.02 -3.68
C GLU A 194 10.61 -29.83 -2.40
N ARG A 195 11.23 -29.39 -1.30
CA ARG A 195 10.55 -29.08 -0.04
C ARG A 195 9.64 -27.85 -0.20
N GLU A 196 10.13 -26.77 -0.81
CA GLU A 196 9.33 -25.58 -1.09
C GLU A 196 8.09 -25.90 -1.92
N VAL A 197 8.25 -26.64 -3.03
CA VAL A 197 7.12 -27.00 -3.90
C VAL A 197 6.10 -27.85 -3.15
N LYS A 198 6.56 -28.77 -2.30
CA LYS A 198 5.66 -29.61 -1.50
C LYS A 198 4.83 -28.78 -0.53
N ILE A 199 5.45 -27.91 0.28
CA ILE A 199 4.71 -27.13 1.28
C ILE A 199 3.78 -26.09 0.65
N LEU A 200 4.14 -25.53 -0.52
CA LEU A 200 3.24 -24.68 -1.28
C LEU A 200 2.04 -25.48 -1.82
N ALA A 201 2.26 -26.71 -2.29
CA ALA A 201 1.18 -27.59 -2.74
C ALA A 201 0.22 -27.95 -1.60
N ASP A 202 0.73 -28.18 -0.39
CA ASP A 202 -0.06 -28.48 0.80
C ASP A 202 -0.96 -27.28 1.21
N ASN A 203 -0.53 -26.05 0.91
CA ASN A 203 -1.25 -24.81 1.22
C ASN A 203 -1.96 -24.17 0.00
N LYS A 204 -1.97 -24.86 -1.14
CA LYS A 204 -2.46 -24.31 -2.43
C LYS A 204 -3.90 -23.78 -2.38
N THR A 205 -4.76 -24.38 -1.58
CA THR A 205 -6.18 -23.96 -1.50
C THR A 205 -6.32 -22.55 -0.95
N ALA A 206 -5.63 -22.24 0.15
CA ALA A 206 -5.65 -20.90 0.74
C ALA A 206 -4.98 -19.87 -0.17
N ILE A 207 -3.81 -20.22 -0.75
CA ILE A 207 -3.07 -19.34 -1.65
C ILE A 207 -3.87 -19.06 -2.93
N ALA A 208 -4.51 -20.08 -3.52
CA ALA A 208 -5.35 -19.90 -4.70
C ALA A 208 -6.61 -19.08 -4.40
N ALA A 209 -7.23 -19.28 -3.23
CA ALA A 209 -8.38 -18.46 -2.81
C ALA A 209 -7.98 -16.99 -2.67
N ALA A 210 -6.85 -16.69 -2.06
CA ALA A 210 -6.33 -15.34 -1.93
C ALA A 210 -6.07 -14.70 -3.31
N LEU A 211 -5.38 -15.40 -4.20
CA LEU A 211 -5.14 -14.92 -5.57
C LEU A 211 -6.45 -14.65 -6.32
N ASN A 212 -7.40 -15.55 -6.24
CA ASN A 212 -8.71 -15.38 -6.90
C ASN A 212 -9.50 -14.21 -6.30
N GLY A 213 -9.40 -13.98 -4.99
CA GLY A 213 -10.03 -12.84 -4.33
C GLY A 213 -9.47 -11.51 -4.80
N VAL A 214 -8.13 -11.38 -4.87
CA VAL A 214 -7.47 -10.16 -5.40
C VAL A 214 -7.83 -9.95 -6.87
N LYS A 215 -7.67 -10.98 -7.71
CA LYS A 215 -7.98 -10.90 -9.15
C LYS A 215 -9.45 -10.61 -9.42
N GLY A 216 -10.36 -11.24 -8.66
CA GLY A 216 -11.81 -11.02 -8.80
C GLY A 216 -12.18 -9.57 -8.47
N THR A 217 -11.58 -8.98 -7.43
CA THR A 217 -11.79 -7.57 -7.09
C THR A 217 -11.27 -6.65 -8.21
N ALA A 218 -10.04 -6.89 -8.71
CA ALA A 218 -9.46 -6.09 -9.78
C ALA A 218 -10.34 -6.13 -11.05
N LEU A 219 -10.69 -7.32 -11.53
CA LEU A 219 -11.52 -7.48 -12.74
C LEU A 219 -12.91 -6.84 -12.61
N LEU A 220 -13.49 -6.86 -11.40
CA LEU A 220 -14.77 -6.20 -11.16
C LEU A 220 -14.65 -4.69 -11.28
N LEU A 221 -13.64 -4.09 -10.69
CA LEU A 221 -13.40 -2.64 -10.72
C LEU A 221 -13.01 -2.18 -12.12
N GLU A 222 -12.10 -2.90 -12.80
CA GLU A 222 -11.73 -2.62 -14.18
C GLU A 222 -12.99 -2.55 -15.09
N LYS A 223 -13.83 -3.57 -15.01
CA LYS A 223 -15.08 -3.60 -15.77
C LYS A 223 -16.06 -2.44 -15.47
N ARG A 224 -15.98 -1.87 -14.27
CA ARG A 224 -16.83 -0.74 -13.87
C ARG A 224 -16.28 0.61 -14.29
N ARG A 225 -14.98 0.65 -14.53
CA ARG A 225 -14.22 1.84 -14.94
C ARG A 225 -13.98 1.91 -16.47
N GLU A 226 -14.43 0.91 -17.23
CA GLU A 226 -14.47 0.93 -18.71
C GLU A 226 -15.52 1.94 -19.20
#